data_3df82596b272fc6ab608f0236f55c5f6
#
_entry.id   3df82596b272fc6ab608f0236f55c5f6
#
_cell.length_a   1.000
_cell.length_b   1.000
_cell.length_c   1.000
_cell.angle_alpha   90.00
_cell.angle_beta   90.00
_cell.angle_gamma   90.00
#
_symmetry.space_group_name_H-M   'P 1'
#
loop_
_entity.id
_entity.type
_entity.pdbx_description
1 polymer ?
#
loop_
_entity_poly.entity_id
_entity_poly.type
_entity_poly.pdbx_seq_one_letter_code
_entity_poly.pdbx_strand_id
1 'polypeptide(L)'
;MDRRKFVKNAGLAGLAGTASLLTACGKQGGSASCPEGTAAGSAETFEWKMVTTWPRDFPGLGTGANYLARIIGEMSGGRLTVRVFGGNELVPPFEVFDAVQRGTAEMGHGGAYYWKGKIPASPFFSTVPFGLTGSEINGWFYHGGGLELYQEAYAPHGVIPWPIGNSGTQMGGWFNREINTVDDLKGLKMRMPGFGGEVLMRVGGTPVNIPGAELFTALQSGTIDATEWVGPMNDLAFGLFRAAKYYYYPGWHEPGTSLESIVNAEAYAALPADLQAIVKYACQAANTDMYADFEARNGDALYSLTQEHGVELRAFPDDVLAELKRVSFEMLEEKAAADEMSGRVWASLKTYLQRVKPSTAVGSQYFIDHR
;
A
#
# COMPACT_ATOMS: atom_id res chain seq x y z
N MET A 1 45.90 -4.41 1.36
CA MET A 1 45.96 -5.72 0.63
C MET A 1 45.38 -5.50 -0.75
N ASP A 2 46.26 -5.70 -1.75
CA ASP A 2 46.04 -5.29 -3.13
C ASP A 2 45.09 -6.28 -3.86
N ARG A 3 43.92 -5.81 -4.29
CA ARG A 3 42.91 -6.61 -5.00
C ARG A 3 43.36 -7.21 -6.34
N ARG A 4 44.48 -6.78 -6.86
CA ARG A 4 45.05 -7.27 -8.14
C ARG A 4 45.80 -8.60 -8.04
N LYS A 5 46.12 -9.08 -6.84
CA LYS A 5 46.84 -10.37 -6.65
C LYS A 5 45.92 -11.58 -6.48
N PHE A 6 44.60 -11.36 -6.24
CA PHE A 6 43.68 -12.49 -6.06
C PHE A 6 43.18 -13.13 -7.37
N VAL A 7 43.17 -12.38 -8.47
CA VAL A 7 42.66 -12.87 -9.77
C VAL A 7 43.69 -13.69 -10.57
N LYS A 8 44.98 -13.64 -10.24
CA LYS A 8 46.03 -14.37 -10.99
C LYS A 8 46.26 -15.81 -10.55
N ASN A 9 45.77 -16.25 -9.41
CA ASN A 9 45.99 -17.59 -8.89
C ASN A 9 44.82 -18.58 -9.06
N ALA A 10 43.73 -18.19 -9.70
CA ALA A 10 42.57 -19.06 -9.97
C ALA A 10 42.56 -19.67 -11.39
N GLY A 11 43.56 -19.42 -12.20
CA GLY A 11 43.58 -19.75 -13.62
C GLY A 11 44.48 -20.94 -14.06
N LEU A 12 45.07 -21.73 -13.15
CA LEU A 12 46.05 -22.74 -13.52
C LEU A 12 45.87 -24.13 -12.89
N ALA A 13 44.65 -24.52 -12.52
CA ALA A 13 44.40 -25.85 -11.97
C ALA A 13 43.18 -26.54 -12.66
N GLY A 14 43.17 -26.58 -14.00
CA GLY A 14 42.03 -27.15 -14.72
C GLY A 14 42.35 -27.73 -16.10
N LEU A 15 43.55 -28.24 -16.34
CA LEU A 15 43.91 -28.89 -17.60
C LEU A 15 44.90 -30.05 -17.39
N ALA A 16 44.45 -31.13 -16.76
CA ALA A 16 45.11 -32.44 -16.85
C ALA A 16 44.12 -33.51 -16.38
N GLY A 17 43.52 -34.25 -17.29
CA GLY A 17 42.80 -35.47 -16.92
C GLY A 17 41.61 -35.83 -17.79
N THR A 18 41.75 -35.91 -19.12
CA THR A 18 40.83 -36.72 -19.95
C THR A 18 41.52 -37.19 -21.19
N ALA A 19 42.32 -38.23 -21.05
CA ALA A 19 42.71 -39.09 -22.18
C ALA A 19 42.92 -40.50 -21.64
N SER A 20 42.03 -41.39 -21.99
CA SER A 20 42.15 -42.86 -21.99
C SER A 20 40.83 -43.49 -21.51
N LEU A 21 40.06 -43.93 -22.49
CA LEU A 21 39.28 -45.17 -22.48
C LEU A 21 38.33 -45.20 -23.69
N LEU A 22 38.95 -45.39 -24.86
CA LEU A 22 38.26 -45.92 -26.03
C LEU A 22 38.88 -47.29 -26.26
N THR A 23 38.16 -48.36 -25.91
CA THR A 23 38.16 -49.67 -26.62
C THR A 23 37.36 -50.67 -25.78
N ALA A 24 36.17 -50.97 -26.21
CA ALA A 24 35.59 -52.32 -26.19
C ALA A 24 34.24 -52.29 -26.92
N CYS A 25 34.30 -52.65 -28.22
CA CYS A 25 33.13 -53.08 -28.98
C CYS A 25 32.73 -54.48 -28.49
N GLY A 26 31.50 -54.62 -27.96
CA GLY A 26 30.83 -55.87 -27.71
C GLY A 26 29.38 -55.74 -28.12
N LYS A 27 29.02 -56.35 -29.26
CA LYS A 27 27.62 -56.50 -29.71
C LYS A 27 26.81 -57.25 -28.69
N GLN A 28 25.70 -56.63 -28.21
CA GLN A 28 24.46 -57.36 -27.90
C GLN A 28 23.28 -56.40 -27.98
N GLY A 29 22.28 -56.73 -28.80
CA GLY A 29 21.09 -55.94 -29.02
C GLY A 29 20.17 -56.01 -27.79
N GLY A 30 19.81 -54.89 -27.34
CA GLY A 30 18.76 -54.67 -26.39
C GLY A 30 18.28 -53.23 -26.60
N SER A 31 17.12 -53.05 -27.23
CA SER A 31 16.43 -51.76 -27.31
C SER A 31 16.11 -51.30 -25.90
N ALA A 32 17.00 -50.51 -25.30
CA ALA A 32 16.64 -49.68 -24.17
C ALA A 32 15.81 -48.52 -24.76
N SER A 33 14.48 -48.64 -24.74
CA SER A 33 13.62 -47.48 -24.90
C SER A 33 13.95 -46.51 -23.79
N CYS A 34 14.49 -45.34 -24.13
CA CYS A 34 14.43 -44.19 -23.24
C CYS A 34 13.01 -44.08 -22.75
N PRO A 35 12.75 -43.91 -21.46
CA PRO A 35 11.40 -43.55 -21.04
C PRO A 35 11.05 -42.27 -21.80
N GLU A 36 10.03 -42.36 -22.65
CA GLU A 36 9.37 -41.17 -23.21
C GLU A 36 9.10 -40.28 -22.02
N GLY A 37 9.70 -39.09 -22.02
CA GLY A 37 9.39 -38.07 -21.04
C GLY A 37 7.88 -37.97 -20.99
N THR A 38 7.33 -38.25 -19.82
CA THR A 38 5.94 -37.94 -19.52
C THR A 38 5.71 -36.54 -20.05
N ALA A 39 4.87 -36.43 -21.09
CA ALA A 39 4.41 -35.14 -21.58
C ALA A 39 4.02 -34.35 -20.35
N ALA A 40 4.69 -33.24 -20.09
CA ALA A 40 4.30 -32.33 -19.02
C ALA A 40 2.84 -31.98 -19.29
N GLY A 41 1.93 -32.56 -18.53
CA GLY A 41 0.52 -32.24 -18.59
C GLY A 41 0.45 -30.71 -18.54
N SER A 42 -0.35 -30.08 -19.38
CA SER A 42 -0.51 -28.65 -19.41
C SER A 42 -0.74 -28.18 -17.98
N ALA A 43 0.21 -27.45 -17.42
CA ALA A 43 0.10 -26.95 -16.05
C ALA A 43 -1.21 -26.16 -15.97
N GLU A 44 -2.02 -26.43 -14.97
CA GLU A 44 -3.29 -25.75 -14.73
C GLU A 44 -3.06 -24.24 -14.67
N THR A 45 -3.90 -23.48 -15.39
CA THR A 45 -3.80 -22.01 -15.50
C THR A 45 -5.02 -21.34 -14.90
N PHE A 46 -4.81 -20.18 -14.29
CA PHE A 46 -5.84 -19.40 -13.61
C PHE A 46 -5.82 -17.97 -14.15
N GLU A 47 -7.02 -17.42 -14.37
CA GLU A 47 -7.20 -16.04 -14.79
C GLU A 47 -8.02 -15.30 -13.72
N TRP A 48 -7.43 -14.30 -13.08
CA TRP A 48 -8.06 -13.47 -12.09
C TRP A 48 -8.33 -12.06 -12.58
N LYS A 49 -9.35 -11.44 -12.02
CA LYS A 49 -9.65 -10.02 -12.16
C LYS A 49 -9.29 -9.31 -10.87
N MET A 50 -8.60 -8.17 -10.99
CA MET A 50 -8.38 -7.22 -9.89
C MET A 50 -9.16 -5.95 -10.17
N VAL A 51 -10.04 -5.55 -9.25
CA VAL A 51 -10.75 -4.26 -9.28
C VAL A 51 -10.11 -3.28 -8.30
N THR A 52 -10.01 -1.99 -8.66
CA THR A 52 -9.33 -0.99 -7.83
C THR A 52 -10.22 0.20 -7.49
N THR A 53 -9.90 0.88 -6.38
CA THR A 53 -10.56 2.12 -5.99
C THR A 53 -9.99 3.36 -6.70
N TRP A 54 -8.96 3.19 -7.51
CA TRP A 54 -8.22 4.25 -8.22
C TRP A 54 -8.47 4.20 -9.73
N PRO A 55 -8.25 5.34 -10.42
CA PRO A 55 -8.21 5.31 -11.89
C PRO A 55 -7.14 4.35 -12.41
N ARG A 56 -7.37 3.77 -13.58
CA ARG A 56 -6.38 2.92 -14.26
C ARG A 56 -5.07 3.69 -14.44
N ASP A 57 -3.95 3.01 -14.21
CA ASP A 57 -2.58 3.54 -14.42
C ASP A 57 -2.26 4.80 -13.60
N PHE A 58 -3.08 5.14 -12.61
CA PHE A 58 -2.81 6.29 -11.76
C PHE A 58 -1.47 6.13 -11.01
N PRO A 59 -0.60 7.15 -10.99
CA PRO A 59 0.73 7.04 -10.42
C PRO A 59 0.74 6.47 -8.99
N GLY A 60 1.65 5.55 -8.70
CA GLY A 60 1.76 4.85 -7.42
C GLY A 60 0.62 3.85 -7.19
N LEU A 61 -0.61 4.30 -7.16
CA LEU A 61 -1.78 3.50 -6.79
C LEU A 61 -2.21 2.53 -7.92
N GLY A 62 -2.53 3.05 -9.10
CA GLY A 62 -2.91 2.24 -10.27
C GLY A 62 -1.73 1.49 -10.86
N THR A 63 -0.56 2.14 -10.94
CA THR A 63 0.66 1.49 -11.42
C THR A 63 1.15 0.40 -10.47
N GLY A 64 0.94 0.53 -9.16
CA GLY A 64 1.22 -0.51 -8.16
C GLY A 64 0.33 -1.74 -8.32
N ALA A 65 -0.97 -1.54 -8.65
CA ALA A 65 -1.86 -2.65 -9.01
C ALA A 65 -1.35 -3.41 -10.24
N ASN A 66 -0.91 -2.68 -11.28
CA ASN A 66 -0.34 -3.28 -12.48
C ASN A 66 0.99 -4.02 -12.18
N TYR A 67 1.81 -3.44 -11.30
CA TYR A 67 3.05 -4.09 -10.85
C TYR A 67 2.75 -5.43 -10.18
N LEU A 68 1.81 -5.47 -9.22
CA LEU A 68 1.41 -6.71 -8.56
C LEU A 68 0.91 -7.75 -9.56
N ALA A 69 0.03 -7.37 -10.47
CA ALA A 69 -0.49 -8.25 -11.51
C ALA A 69 0.63 -8.83 -12.39
N ARG A 70 1.59 -7.98 -12.80
CA ARG A 70 2.73 -8.37 -13.62
C ARG A 70 3.63 -9.37 -12.91
N ILE A 71 4.03 -9.09 -11.64
CA ILE A 71 4.96 -9.99 -10.93
C ILE A 71 4.30 -11.32 -10.56
N ILE A 72 2.99 -11.37 -10.30
CA ILE A 72 2.27 -12.63 -10.13
C ILE A 72 2.40 -13.48 -11.41
N GLY A 73 2.18 -12.88 -12.58
CA GLY A 73 2.34 -13.55 -13.87
C GLY A 73 3.76 -14.05 -14.11
N GLU A 74 4.77 -13.20 -13.87
CA GLU A 74 6.18 -13.55 -14.01
C GLU A 74 6.61 -14.68 -13.07
N MET A 75 6.31 -14.57 -11.78
CA MET A 75 6.67 -15.56 -10.75
C MET A 75 5.97 -16.91 -10.96
N SER A 76 4.76 -16.91 -11.51
CA SER A 76 4.00 -18.12 -11.80
C SER A 76 4.35 -18.76 -13.15
N GLY A 77 5.22 -18.14 -13.96
CA GLY A 77 5.50 -18.57 -15.33
C GLY A 77 4.25 -18.51 -16.22
N GLY A 78 3.35 -17.56 -15.95
CA GLY A 78 2.08 -17.39 -16.67
C GLY A 78 0.95 -18.31 -16.22
N ARG A 79 1.15 -19.13 -15.20
CA ARG A 79 0.10 -20.03 -14.68
C ARG A 79 -1.02 -19.29 -13.95
N LEU A 80 -0.73 -18.13 -13.37
CA LEU A 80 -1.72 -17.23 -12.81
C LEU A 80 -1.56 -15.85 -13.45
N THR A 81 -2.59 -15.42 -14.15
CA THR A 81 -2.65 -14.08 -14.75
C THR A 81 -3.70 -13.23 -14.05
N VAL A 82 -3.41 -11.95 -13.86
CA VAL A 82 -4.32 -11.01 -13.19
C VAL A 82 -4.58 -9.83 -14.13
N ARG A 83 -5.87 -9.64 -14.48
CA ARG A 83 -6.30 -8.49 -15.27
C ARG A 83 -6.79 -7.37 -14.33
N VAL A 84 -6.16 -6.20 -14.42
CA VAL A 84 -6.51 -5.03 -13.61
C VAL A 84 -7.61 -4.21 -14.27
N PHE A 85 -8.59 -3.79 -13.44
CA PHE A 85 -9.67 -2.87 -13.79
C PHE A 85 -9.62 -1.66 -12.88
N GLY A 86 -9.51 -0.47 -13.45
CA GLY A 86 -9.57 0.78 -12.71
C GLY A 86 -10.95 1.06 -12.14
N GLY A 87 -11.04 1.99 -11.22
CA GLY A 87 -12.32 2.43 -10.64
C GLY A 87 -13.31 2.87 -11.72
N ASN A 88 -14.55 2.45 -11.60
CA ASN A 88 -15.65 2.63 -12.57
C ASN A 88 -15.54 1.84 -13.87
N GLU A 89 -14.54 0.98 -14.07
CA GLU A 89 -14.47 0.13 -15.27
C GLU A 89 -15.33 -1.15 -15.14
N LEU A 90 -15.30 -1.79 -13.99
CA LEU A 90 -16.07 -2.99 -13.70
C LEU A 90 -17.06 -2.77 -12.56
N VAL A 91 -16.64 -2.08 -11.50
CA VAL A 91 -17.45 -1.72 -10.35
C VAL A 91 -17.14 -0.29 -9.90
N PRO A 92 -18.07 0.41 -9.21
CA PRO A 92 -17.77 1.67 -8.55
C PRO A 92 -16.62 1.52 -7.52
N PRO A 93 -15.80 2.56 -7.28
CA PRO A 93 -14.62 2.48 -6.42
C PRO A 93 -14.90 1.94 -5.02
N PHE A 94 -15.98 2.35 -4.38
CA PHE A 94 -16.30 1.91 -3.01
C PHE A 94 -17.06 0.58 -2.95
N GLU A 95 -17.32 -0.07 -4.08
CA GLU A 95 -17.90 -1.41 -4.17
C GLU A 95 -16.87 -2.52 -4.40
N VAL A 96 -15.57 -2.17 -4.43
CA VAL A 96 -14.47 -3.12 -4.63
C VAL A 96 -14.52 -4.27 -3.62
N PHE A 97 -14.75 -3.97 -2.34
CA PHE A 97 -14.86 -5.00 -1.29
C PHE A 97 -16.01 -5.97 -1.58
N ASP A 98 -17.18 -5.44 -1.90
CA ASP A 98 -18.37 -6.26 -2.21
C ASP A 98 -18.19 -7.12 -3.44
N ALA A 99 -17.50 -6.61 -4.46
CA ALA A 99 -17.21 -7.35 -5.69
C ALA A 99 -16.31 -8.54 -5.41
N VAL A 100 -15.28 -8.38 -4.57
CA VAL A 100 -14.38 -9.47 -4.19
C VAL A 100 -15.10 -10.45 -3.25
N GLN A 101 -15.81 -9.97 -2.26
CA GLN A 101 -16.56 -10.81 -1.34
C GLN A 101 -17.54 -11.74 -2.06
N ARG A 102 -18.23 -11.24 -3.09
CA ARG A 102 -19.20 -12.02 -3.89
C ARG A 102 -18.56 -12.84 -5.01
N GLY A 103 -17.23 -12.80 -5.19
CA GLY A 103 -16.54 -13.51 -6.27
C GLY A 103 -16.77 -12.92 -7.66
N THR A 104 -17.23 -11.66 -7.78
CA THR A 104 -17.30 -10.93 -9.08
C THR A 104 -15.91 -10.65 -9.62
N ALA A 105 -14.96 -10.41 -8.72
CA ALA A 105 -13.54 -10.37 -8.97
C ALA A 105 -12.81 -11.19 -7.90
N GLU A 106 -11.72 -11.83 -8.28
CA GLU A 106 -10.92 -12.66 -7.39
C GLU A 106 -10.05 -11.82 -6.46
N MET A 107 -9.70 -10.58 -6.89
CA MET A 107 -8.81 -9.68 -6.18
C MET A 107 -9.33 -8.24 -6.23
N GLY A 108 -9.05 -7.48 -5.18
CA GLY A 108 -9.34 -6.05 -5.10
C GLY A 108 -8.15 -5.27 -4.56
N HIS A 109 -8.08 -3.98 -4.85
CA HIS A 109 -7.05 -3.07 -4.32
C HIS A 109 -7.68 -1.75 -3.89
N GLY A 110 -7.40 -1.35 -2.63
CA GLY A 110 -7.98 -0.15 -2.05
C GLY A 110 -7.32 0.27 -0.75
N GLY A 111 -7.96 1.20 -0.06
CA GLY A 111 -7.63 1.57 1.32
C GLY A 111 -8.58 0.88 2.29
N ALA A 112 -8.07 0.19 3.30
CA ALA A 112 -8.87 -0.56 4.26
C ALA A 112 -9.94 0.29 4.96
N TYR A 113 -9.68 1.58 5.17
CA TYR A 113 -10.62 2.51 5.80
C TYR A 113 -11.93 2.72 5.02
N TYR A 114 -11.96 2.39 3.72
CA TYR A 114 -13.21 2.49 2.94
C TYR A 114 -14.27 1.48 3.39
N TRP A 115 -13.85 0.41 4.02
CA TRP A 115 -14.74 -0.67 4.49
C TRP A 115 -15.17 -0.55 5.95
N LYS A 116 -14.88 0.57 6.63
CA LYS A 116 -15.19 0.76 8.06
C LYS A 116 -16.65 0.49 8.43
N GLY A 117 -17.57 0.66 7.49
CA GLY A 117 -19.00 0.33 7.69
C GLY A 117 -19.29 -1.16 7.75
N LYS A 118 -18.37 -2.01 7.30
CA LYS A 118 -18.47 -3.49 7.30
C LYS A 118 -17.56 -4.10 8.35
N ILE A 119 -16.35 -3.60 8.46
CA ILE A 119 -15.31 -4.05 9.37
C ILE A 119 -14.85 -2.84 10.18
N PRO A 120 -15.39 -2.61 11.39
CA PRO A 120 -15.05 -1.45 12.21
C PRO A 120 -13.53 -1.30 12.48
N ALA A 121 -12.82 -2.42 12.57
CA ALA A 121 -11.37 -2.45 12.76
C ALA A 121 -10.56 -2.09 11.50
N SER A 122 -11.15 -2.09 10.30
CA SER A 122 -10.40 -1.95 9.04
C SER A 122 -9.56 -0.67 8.94
N PRO A 123 -9.98 0.51 9.45
CA PRO A 123 -9.16 1.71 9.36
C PRO A 123 -7.81 1.60 10.09
N PHE A 124 -7.74 0.82 11.17
CA PHE A 124 -6.49 0.63 11.92
C PHE A 124 -5.40 -0.05 11.09
N PHE A 125 -5.77 -0.85 10.09
CA PHE A 125 -4.83 -1.52 9.19
C PHE A 125 -4.40 -0.64 8.00
N SER A 126 -5.08 0.49 7.79
CA SER A 126 -4.64 1.45 6.80
C SER A 126 -3.73 2.49 7.44
N THR A 127 -4.26 3.25 8.38
CA THR A 127 -3.54 4.30 9.09
C THR A 127 -4.33 4.77 10.30
N VAL A 128 -3.63 5.33 11.29
CA VAL A 128 -4.27 6.08 12.37
C VAL A 128 -3.64 7.47 12.45
N PRO A 129 -4.42 8.52 12.72
CA PRO A 129 -3.89 9.86 12.88
C PRO A 129 -2.77 9.91 13.95
N PHE A 130 -1.64 10.57 13.64
CA PHE A 130 -0.44 10.63 14.49
C PHE A 130 0.16 9.26 14.85
N GLY A 131 -0.12 8.24 14.04
CA GLY A 131 0.30 6.86 14.25
C GLY A 131 1.66 6.51 13.66
N LEU A 132 1.75 5.31 13.09
CA LEU A 132 2.98 4.75 12.53
C LEU A 132 3.31 5.36 11.17
N THR A 133 4.58 5.62 10.92
CA THR A 133 5.11 5.95 9.59
C THR A 133 5.11 4.73 8.68
N GLY A 134 5.36 4.91 7.36
CA GLY A 134 5.34 3.82 6.39
C GLY A 134 6.26 2.65 6.73
N SER A 135 7.48 2.91 7.21
CA SER A 135 8.39 1.87 7.64
C SER A 135 7.96 1.19 8.94
N GLU A 136 7.40 1.95 9.88
CA GLU A 136 6.95 1.43 11.16
C GLU A 136 5.72 0.54 11.04
N ILE A 137 4.73 0.92 10.20
CA ILE A 137 3.54 0.08 9.99
C ILE A 137 3.89 -1.23 9.28
N ASN A 138 4.86 -1.22 8.35
CA ASN A 138 5.40 -2.44 7.76
C ASN A 138 6.07 -3.34 8.82
N GLY A 139 6.81 -2.76 9.75
CA GLY A 139 7.36 -3.48 10.90
C GLY A 139 6.29 -4.11 11.78
N TRP A 140 5.19 -3.40 12.02
CA TRP A 140 4.05 -3.92 12.79
C TRP A 140 3.35 -5.06 12.05
N PHE A 141 3.10 -4.94 10.74
CA PHE A 141 2.48 -6.01 9.95
C PHE A 141 3.32 -7.28 9.94
N TYR A 142 4.60 -7.18 9.60
CA TYR A 142 5.40 -8.37 9.33
C TYR A 142 6.07 -8.97 10.58
N HIS A 143 6.20 -8.21 11.68
CA HIS A 143 6.92 -8.63 12.87
C HIS A 143 6.27 -8.21 14.20
N GLY A 144 5.20 -7.43 14.15
CA GLY A 144 4.47 -6.93 15.33
C GLY A 144 3.12 -7.58 15.58
N GLY A 145 2.73 -8.60 14.79
CA GLY A 145 1.44 -9.30 14.90
C GLY A 145 0.28 -8.61 14.19
N GLY A 146 0.56 -7.54 13.42
CA GLY A 146 -0.48 -6.79 12.72
C GLY A 146 -1.12 -7.57 11.58
N LEU A 147 -0.35 -8.38 10.84
CA LEU A 147 -0.87 -9.14 9.70
C LEU A 147 -1.84 -10.23 10.14
N GLU A 148 -1.55 -10.93 11.22
CA GLU A 148 -2.42 -11.96 11.79
C GLU A 148 -3.76 -11.37 12.24
N LEU A 149 -3.73 -10.23 12.94
CA LEU A 149 -4.94 -9.50 13.34
C LEU A 149 -5.74 -9.00 12.12
N TYR A 150 -5.04 -8.57 11.06
CA TYR A 150 -5.66 -8.12 9.83
C TYR A 150 -6.45 -9.24 9.17
N GLN A 151 -5.81 -10.38 8.98
CA GLN A 151 -6.45 -11.55 8.38
C GLN A 151 -7.60 -12.09 9.25
N GLU A 152 -7.44 -12.08 10.57
CA GLU A 152 -8.51 -12.46 11.50
C GLU A 152 -9.73 -11.54 11.37
N ALA A 153 -9.53 -10.22 11.30
CA ALA A 153 -10.62 -9.26 11.16
C ALA A 153 -11.42 -9.43 9.86
N TYR A 154 -10.77 -9.88 8.79
CA TYR A 154 -11.40 -10.04 7.47
C TYR A 154 -11.95 -11.44 7.21
N ALA A 155 -11.48 -12.44 7.94
CA ALA A 155 -11.89 -13.84 7.75
C ALA A 155 -13.43 -14.06 7.79
N PRO A 156 -14.22 -13.42 8.67
CA PRO A 156 -15.67 -13.57 8.68
C PRO A 156 -16.37 -13.10 7.39
N HIS A 157 -15.66 -12.30 6.56
CA HIS A 157 -16.18 -11.78 5.32
C HIS A 157 -15.77 -12.61 4.09
N GLY A 158 -15.03 -13.72 4.28
CA GLY A 158 -14.58 -14.58 3.19
C GLY A 158 -13.54 -13.94 2.27
N VAL A 159 -12.75 -13.00 2.79
CA VAL A 159 -11.66 -12.35 2.05
C VAL A 159 -10.36 -12.35 2.87
N ILE A 160 -9.23 -12.37 2.17
CA ILE A 160 -7.90 -12.39 2.76
C ILE A 160 -7.18 -11.09 2.38
N PRO A 161 -6.83 -10.22 3.35
CA PRO A 161 -6.10 -8.99 3.09
C PRO A 161 -4.59 -9.21 3.13
N TRP A 162 -3.85 -8.47 2.30
CA TRP A 162 -2.41 -8.25 2.38
C TRP A 162 -2.04 -6.80 2.12
N PRO A 163 -1.06 -6.23 2.85
CA PRO A 163 -0.44 -4.97 2.45
C PRO A 163 0.24 -5.14 1.09
N ILE A 164 -0.07 -4.26 0.14
CA ILE A 164 0.55 -4.24 -1.20
C ILE A 164 1.11 -2.88 -1.60
N GLY A 165 1.06 -1.94 -0.70
CA GLY A 165 1.59 -0.60 -0.91
C GLY A 165 1.58 0.23 0.35
N ASN A 166 2.36 1.30 0.31
CA ASN A 166 2.35 2.33 1.33
C ASN A 166 2.66 3.68 0.67
N SER A 167 1.88 4.70 1.00
CA SER A 167 2.06 6.04 0.42
C SER A 167 3.18 6.85 1.08
N GLY A 168 3.80 6.33 2.14
CA GLY A 168 4.64 7.13 3.01
C GLY A 168 3.84 8.15 3.82
N THR A 169 4.53 9.15 4.38
CA THR A 169 3.88 10.25 5.08
C THR A 169 3.20 11.17 4.08
N GLN A 170 1.90 11.36 4.23
CA GLN A 170 1.12 12.18 3.32
C GLN A 170 1.21 13.68 3.63
N MET A 171 0.61 14.48 2.76
CA MET A 171 0.39 15.91 2.98
C MET A 171 -0.95 16.15 3.68
N GLY A 172 -1.05 17.30 4.37
CA GLY A 172 -2.26 17.67 5.10
C GLY A 172 -3.44 18.05 4.21
N GLY A 173 -3.16 18.37 2.94
CA GLY A 173 -4.16 18.61 1.90
C GLY A 173 -4.16 20.00 1.31
N TRP A 174 -5.12 20.23 0.44
CA TRP A 174 -5.35 21.43 -0.36
C TRP A 174 -6.51 22.24 0.18
N PHE A 175 -6.27 23.54 0.40
CA PHE A 175 -7.24 24.44 1.04
C PHE A 175 -7.43 25.72 0.22
N ASN A 176 -8.66 26.18 0.13
CA ASN A 176 -9.00 27.48 -0.47
C ASN A 176 -9.00 28.63 0.56
N ARG A 177 -8.81 28.32 1.83
CA ARG A 177 -8.62 29.30 2.92
C ARG A 177 -7.44 28.90 3.80
N GLU A 178 -6.89 29.89 4.51
CA GLU A 178 -5.84 29.61 5.50
C GLU A 178 -6.41 28.97 6.76
N ILE A 179 -5.60 28.10 7.38
CA ILE A 179 -5.87 27.49 8.67
C ILE A 179 -4.80 28.00 9.64
N ASN A 180 -5.18 28.95 10.46
CA ASN A 180 -4.32 29.58 11.45
C ASN A 180 -4.65 29.16 12.87
N THR A 181 -5.86 28.70 13.12
CA THR A 181 -6.38 28.25 14.42
C THR A 181 -7.28 27.02 14.26
N VAL A 182 -7.60 26.35 15.35
CA VAL A 182 -8.60 25.25 15.36
C VAL A 182 -9.97 25.73 14.90
N ASP A 183 -10.32 26.98 15.19
CA ASP A 183 -11.60 27.55 14.82
C ASP A 183 -11.79 27.68 13.30
N ASP A 184 -10.69 27.77 12.53
CA ASP A 184 -10.73 27.80 11.06
C ASP A 184 -11.17 26.45 10.46
N LEU A 185 -11.14 25.36 11.25
CA LEU A 185 -11.67 24.06 10.86
C LEU A 185 -13.18 23.96 11.01
N LYS A 186 -13.82 24.84 11.79
CA LYS A 186 -15.27 24.83 11.99
C LYS A 186 -16.01 25.12 10.69
N GLY A 187 -16.95 24.26 10.36
CA GLY A 187 -17.74 24.34 9.13
C GLY A 187 -16.95 24.08 7.85
N LEU A 188 -15.66 23.72 7.93
CA LEU A 188 -14.86 23.36 6.77
C LEU A 188 -15.42 22.09 6.13
N LYS A 189 -15.91 22.19 4.90
CA LYS A 189 -16.37 21.05 4.13
C LYS A 189 -15.18 20.45 3.38
N MET A 190 -14.64 19.35 3.90
CA MET A 190 -13.42 18.76 3.40
C MET A 190 -13.59 17.28 3.05
N ARG A 191 -13.09 16.87 1.89
CA ARG A 191 -12.95 15.45 1.62
C ARG A 191 -11.82 14.91 2.50
N MET A 192 -12.19 14.01 3.39
CA MET A 192 -11.25 13.31 4.27
C MET A 192 -11.87 11.97 4.71
N PRO A 193 -11.37 10.83 4.25
CA PRO A 193 -11.89 9.50 4.62
C PRO A 193 -11.38 9.04 5.98
N GLY A 194 -11.76 7.84 6.37
CA GLY A 194 -11.22 7.13 7.50
C GLY A 194 -11.39 7.83 8.84
N PHE A 195 -10.40 7.67 9.69
CA PHE A 195 -10.35 8.30 11.01
C PHE A 195 -10.05 9.81 10.94
N GLY A 196 -9.31 10.26 9.92
CA GLY A 196 -9.07 11.69 9.72
C GLY A 196 -10.37 12.47 9.60
N GLY A 197 -11.35 11.96 8.84
CA GLY A 197 -12.67 12.55 8.73
C GLY A 197 -13.44 12.59 10.05
N GLU A 198 -13.32 11.57 10.88
CA GLU A 198 -13.96 11.55 12.20
C GLU A 198 -13.33 12.57 13.17
N VAL A 199 -12.01 12.76 13.11
CA VAL A 199 -11.33 13.81 13.87
C VAL A 199 -11.75 15.19 13.38
N LEU A 200 -11.78 15.41 12.06
CA LEU A 200 -12.25 16.67 11.47
C LEU A 200 -13.67 17.02 11.94
N MET A 201 -14.57 16.04 11.97
CA MET A 201 -15.93 16.23 12.46
C MET A 201 -15.95 16.67 13.94
N ARG A 202 -15.10 16.08 14.79
CA ARG A 202 -15.04 16.39 16.22
C ARG A 202 -14.52 17.80 16.53
N VAL A 203 -13.70 18.35 15.65
CA VAL A 203 -13.25 19.76 15.75
C VAL A 203 -14.17 20.73 15.00
N GLY A 204 -15.34 20.27 14.57
CA GLY A 204 -16.39 21.10 13.99
C GLY A 204 -16.40 21.22 12.47
N GLY A 205 -15.55 20.47 11.76
CA GLY A 205 -15.58 20.37 10.30
C GLY A 205 -16.68 19.44 9.78
N THR A 206 -16.83 19.42 8.46
CA THR A 206 -17.83 18.60 7.75
C THR A 206 -17.10 17.67 6.76
N PRO A 207 -16.67 16.47 7.19
CA PRO A 207 -16.03 15.53 6.30
C PRO A 207 -17.00 14.95 5.27
N VAL A 208 -16.52 14.77 4.05
CA VAL A 208 -17.20 14.04 2.99
C VAL A 208 -16.27 12.96 2.43
N ASN A 209 -16.83 11.86 1.95
CA ASN A 209 -16.06 10.79 1.32
C ASN A 209 -16.50 10.63 -0.14
N ILE A 210 -15.65 11.08 -1.05
CA ILE A 210 -15.86 10.97 -2.51
C ILE A 210 -14.62 10.32 -3.16
N PRO A 211 -14.78 9.61 -4.28
CA PRO A 211 -13.69 8.97 -4.99
C PRO A 211 -12.66 9.99 -5.51
N GLY A 212 -11.38 9.55 -5.61
CA GLY A 212 -10.28 10.42 -6.03
C GLY A 212 -10.50 11.11 -7.39
N ALA A 213 -11.07 10.41 -8.36
CA ALA A 213 -11.34 10.98 -9.68
C ALA A 213 -12.30 12.18 -9.69
N GLU A 214 -13.05 12.40 -8.62
CA GLU A 214 -14.02 13.48 -8.51
C GLU A 214 -13.47 14.72 -7.77
N LEU A 215 -12.30 14.61 -7.11
CA LEU A 215 -11.75 15.63 -6.20
C LEU A 215 -11.49 16.96 -6.88
N PHE A 216 -10.85 16.94 -8.04
CA PHE A 216 -10.54 18.17 -8.76
C PHE A 216 -11.81 18.98 -9.07
N THR A 217 -12.83 18.32 -9.60
CA THR A 217 -14.10 18.98 -9.95
C THR A 217 -14.84 19.47 -8.71
N ALA A 218 -14.88 18.68 -7.63
CA ALA A 218 -15.54 19.05 -6.40
C ALA A 218 -14.86 20.27 -5.73
N LEU A 219 -13.53 20.31 -5.73
CA LEU A 219 -12.75 21.42 -5.18
C LEU A 219 -12.87 22.67 -6.05
N GLN A 220 -12.75 22.52 -7.37
CA GLN A 220 -12.85 23.63 -8.32
C GLN A 220 -14.25 24.30 -8.32
N SER A 221 -15.31 23.51 -8.20
CA SER A 221 -16.68 24.02 -8.15
C SER A 221 -17.09 24.61 -6.80
N GLY A 222 -16.25 24.47 -5.75
CA GLY A 222 -16.61 24.86 -4.38
C GLY A 222 -17.64 23.94 -3.73
N THR A 223 -17.87 22.73 -4.28
CA THR A 223 -18.65 21.70 -3.64
C THR A 223 -18.04 21.26 -2.33
N ILE A 224 -16.69 21.28 -2.26
CA ILE A 224 -15.88 21.16 -1.05
C ILE A 224 -14.91 22.33 -0.94
N ASP A 225 -14.58 22.74 0.30
CA ASP A 225 -13.65 23.84 0.59
C ASP A 225 -12.19 23.39 0.59
N ALA A 226 -11.97 22.10 0.89
CA ALA A 226 -10.66 21.50 0.99
C ALA A 226 -10.71 20.00 0.65
N THR A 227 -9.57 19.44 0.32
CA THR A 227 -9.38 18.00 0.12
C THR A 227 -7.99 17.59 0.55
N GLU A 228 -7.84 16.42 1.14
CA GLU A 228 -6.60 15.65 1.07
C GLU A 228 -6.71 14.61 -0.05
N TRP A 229 -5.58 14.07 -0.50
CA TRP A 229 -5.57 12.88 -1.34
C TRP A 229 -4.43 11.95 -0.93
N VAL A 230 -3.19 12.25 -1.29
CA VAL A 230 -2.02 11.48 -0.85
C VAL A 230 -0.84 12.42 -0.58
N GLY A 231 -0.16 12.87 -1.61
CA GLY A 231 1.04 13.66 -1.51
C GLY A 231 1.48 14.19 -2.87
N PRO A 232 2.66 14.82 -2.97
CA PRO A 232 3.04 15.63 -4.12
C PRO A 232 2.86 14.95 -5.47
N MET A 233 3.29 13.68 -5.61
CA MET A 233 3.19 12.94 -6.88
C MET A 233 1.74 12.77 -7.34
N ASN A 234 0.89 12.32 -6.45
CA ASN A 234 -0.52 12.04 -6.76
C ASN A 234 -1.33 13.33 -6.93
N ASP A 235 -1.06 14.34 -6.10
CA ASP A 235 -1.78 15.60 -6.08
C ASP A 235 -1.44 16.44 -7.33
N LEU A 236 -0.17 16.37 -7.78
CA LEU A 236 0.27 16.92 -9.07
C LEU A 236 -0.46 16.25 -10.24
N ALA A 237 -0.57 14.91 -10.21
CA ALA A 237 -1.23 14.13 -11.25
C ALA A 237 -2.73 14.46 -11.37
N PHE A 238 -3.43 14.71 -10.27
CA PHE A 238 -4.81 15.21 -10.28
C PHE A 238 -4.91 16.71 -10.60
N GLY A 239 -3.80 17.45 -10.56
CA GLY A 239 -3.79 18.88 -10.83
C GLY A 239 -4.50 19.70 -9.74
N LEU A 240 -4.51 19.24 -8.48
CA LEU A 240 -5.21 19.89 -7.37
C LEU A 240 -4.74 21.32 -7.13
N PHE A 241 -3.47 21.63 -7.46
CA PHE A 241 -2.89 22.98 -7.39
C PHE A 241 -3.60 24.00 -8.26
N ARG A 242 -4.38 23.59 -9.26
CA ARG A 242 -5.19 24.50 -10.09
C ARG A 242 -6.54 24.81 -9.46
N ALA A 243 -6.95 24.06 -8.44
CA ALA A 243 -8.26 24.19 -7.80
C ALA A 243 -8.16 24.75 -6.38
N ALA A 244 -6.99 24.71 -5.73
CA ALA A 244 -6.77 25.27 -4.41
C ALA A 244 -5.42 25.95 -4.31
N LYS A 245 -5.31 26.94 -3.39
CA LYS A 245 -4.17 27.83 -3.28
C LYS A 245 -3.10 27.33 -2.32
N TYR A 246 -3.52 26.79 -1.16
CA TYR A 246 -2.63 26.46 -0.07
C TYR A 246 -2.47 24.96 0.05
N TYR A 247 -1.22 24.50 0.18
CA TYR A 247 -0.88 23.09 0.35
C TYR A 247 -0.27 22.88 1.73
N TYR A 248 -1.06 22.26 2.62
CA TYR A 248 -0.70 22.10 4.02
C TYR A 248 0.08 20.80 4.30
N TYR A 249 0.97 20.87 5.30
CA TYR A 249 1.70 19.74 5.88
C TYR A 249 1.82 19.87 7.41
N PRO A 250 2.13 18.77 8.14
CA PRO A 250 2.20 17.38 7.68
C PRO A 250 0.82 16.75 7.48
N GLY A 251 0.77 15.58 6.83
CA GLY A 251 -0.41 14.72 6.77
C GLY A 251 -0.66 14.01 8.10
N TRP A 252 -1.09 14.76 9.10
CA TRP A 252 -1.30 14.31 10.47
C TRP A 252 -2.27 13.12 10.57
N HIS A 253 -3.19 13.00 9.62
CA HIS A 253 -4.22 11.96 9.53
C HIS A 253 -3.68 10.67 8.94
N GLU A 254 -2.67 10.74 8.07
CA GLU A 254 -2.11 9.62 7.32
C GLU A 254 -0.57 9.64 7.31
N PRO A 255 0.09 9.35 8.45
CA PRO A 255 1.56 9.40 8.56
C PRO A 255 2.28 8.24 7.85
N GLY A 256 1.55 7.18 7.46
CA GLY A 256 2.11 6.01 6.78
C GLY A 256 1.01 5.09 6.32
N THR A 257 0.25 5.50 5.29
CA THR A 257 -0.93 4.78 4.86
C THR A 257 -0.60 3.51 4.11
N SER A 258 -0.95 2.38 4.72
CA SER A 258 -0.92 1.08 4.07
C SER A 258 -2.13 0.90 3.16
N LEU A 259 -1.85 0.38 1.97
CA LEU A 259 -2.83 0.03 0.95
C LEU A 259 -2.89 -1.47 0.81
N GLU A 260 -4.10 -1.99 0.62
CA GLU A 260 -4.34 -3.44 0.65
C GLU A 260 -4.63 -4.03 -0.72
N SER A 261 -4.30 -5.30 -0.89
CA SER A 261 -5.05 -6.21 -1.74
C SER A 261 -5.96 -7.05 -0.86
N ILE A 262 -7.21 -7.20 -1.26
CA ILE A 262 -8.13 -8.19 -0.72
C ILE A 262 -8.34 -9.29 -1.76
N VAL A 263 -8.30 -10.54 -1.34
CA VAL A 263 -8.47 -11.70 -2.22
C VAL A 263 -9.64 -12.54 -1.74
N ASN A 264 -10.49 -12.96 -2.65
CA ASN A 264 -11.58 -13.88 -2.33
C ASN A 264 -11.00 -15.20 -1.78
N ALA A 265 -11.46 -15.62 -0.60
CA ALA A 265 -10.88 -16.75 0.11
C ALA A 265 -11.08 -18.08 -0.64
N GLU A 266 -12.21 -18.26 -1.33
CA GLU A 266 -12.50 -19.47 -2.12
C GLU A 266 -11.61 -19.52 -3.37
N ALA A 267 -11.46 -18.38 -4.08
CA ALA A 267 -10.57 -18.28 -5.22
C ALA A 267 -9.10 -18.55 -4.84
N TYR A 268 -8.67 -18.03 -3.67
CA TYR A 268 -7.33 -18.30 -3.16
C TYR A 268 -7.13 -19.77 -2.78
N ALA A 269 -8.10 -20.38 -2.11
CA ALA A 269 -8.06 -21.79 -1.71
C ALA A 269 -8.08 -22.76 -2.90
N ALA A 270 -8.66 -22.34 -4.05
CA ALA A 270 -8.65 -23.12 -5.28
C ALA A 270 -7.28 -23.16 -5.98
N LEU A 271 -6.36 -22.27 -5.65
CA LEU A 271 -5.01 -22.28 -6.22
C LEU A 271 -4.17 -23.43 -5.62
N PRO A 272 -3.28 -24.03 -6.40
CA PRO A 272 -2.21 -24.88 -5.87
C PRO A 272 -1.33 -24.11 -4.88
N ALA A 273 -0.71 -24.82 -3.94
CA ALA A 273 0.04 -24.24 -2.82
C ALA A 273 1.20 -23.31 -3.28
N ASP A 274 1.83 -23.63 -4.41
CA ASP A 274 2.89 -22.79 -4.97
C ASP A 274 2.35 -21.46 -5.52
N LEU A 275 1.18 -21.45 -6.15
CA LEU A 275 0.53 -20.22 -6.61
C LEU A 275 -0.01 -19.40 -5.43
N GLN A 276 -0.51 -20.04 -4.37
CA GLN A 276 -0.85 -19.35 -3.12
C GLN A 276 0.35 -18.62 -2.52
N ALA A 277 1.51 -19.31 -2.47
CA ALA A 277 2.75 -18.69 -2.01
C ALA A 277 3.20 -17.52 -2.90
N ILE A 278 3.07 -17.66 -4.23
CA ILE A 278 3.38 -16.58 -5.17
C ILE A 278 2.50 -15.36 -4.90
N VAL A 279 1.18 -15.50 -4.75
CA VAL A 279 0.29 -14.37 -4.42
C VAL A 279 0.73 -13.67 -3.14
N LYS A 280 0.97 -14.43 -2.07
CA LYS A 280 1.42 -13.90 -0.78
C LYS A 280 2.71 -13.07 -0.90
N TYR A 281 3.75 -13.63 -1.52
CA TYR A 281 5.05 -12.95 -1.60
C TYR A 281 5.09 -11.86 -2.66
N ALA A 282 4.28 -11.96 -3.72
CA ALA A 282 4.07 -10.86 -4.66
C ALA A 282 3.44 -9.65 -3.97
N CYS A 283 2.46 -9.85 -3.07
CA CYS A 283 1.89 -8.76 -2.27
C CYS A 283 2.97 -8.06 -1.43
N GLN A 284 3.86 -8.81 -0.77
CA GLN A 284 4.95 -8.23 0.01
C GLN A 284 5.96 -7.48 -0.86
N ALA A 285 6.29 -8.01 -2.04
CA ALA A 285 7.17 -7.34 -2.99
C ALA A 285 6.54 -6.04 -3.52
N ALA A 286 5.26 -6.06 -3.87
CA ALA A 286 4.52 -4.89 -4.32
C ALA A 286 4.42 -3.81 -3.23
N ASN A 287 4.26 -4.20 -1.96
CA ASN A 287 4.28 -3.26 -0.83
C ASN A 287 5.60 -2.49 -0.73
N THR A 288 6.71 -3.16 -0.94
CA THR A 288 8.04 -2.53 -0.93
C THR A 288 8.24 -1.62 -2.14
N ASP A 289 7.84 -2.07 -3.33
CA ASP A 289 7.98 -1.33 -4.59
C ASP A 289 7.17 -0.04 -4.57
N MET A 290 5.89 -0.10 -4.19
CA MET A 290 5.03 1.07 -4.14
C MET A 290 5.54 2.12 -3.13
N TYR A 291 5.99 1.69 -1.94
CA TYR A 291 6.58 2.59 -0.96
C TYR A 291 7.82 3.30 -1.51
N ALA A 292 8.70 2.56 -2.17
CA ALA A 292 9.89 3.13 -2.81
C ALA A 292 9.54 4.09 -3.97
N ASP A 293 8.49 3.80 -4.74
CA ASP A 293 8.00 4.66 -5.83
C ASP A 293 7.52 6.02 -5.29
N PHE A 294 6.73 6.01 -4.20
CA PHE A 294 6.29 7.24 -3.54
C PHE A 294 7.45 8.06 -2.98
N GLU A 295 8.38 7.41 -2.26
CA GLU A 295 9.56 8.08 -1.70
C GLU A 295 10.44 8.70 -2.81
N ALA A 296 10.61 8.00 -3.92
CA ALA A 296 11.44 8.48 -5.03
C ALA A 296 10.82 9.67 -5.77
N ARG A 297 9.51 9.65 -6.00
CA ARG A 297 8.87 10.63 -6.89
C ARG A 297 8.22 11.82 -6.18
N ASN A 298 7.92 11.71 -4.89
CA ASN A 298 7.35 12.83 -4.16
C ASN A 298 8.27 14.06 -4.12
N GLY A 299 9.59 13.86 -4.09
CA GLY A 299 10.56 14.95 -4.10
C GLY A 299 10.50 15.78 -5.40
N ASP A 300 10.53 15.11 -6.56
CA ASP A 300 10.47 15.77 -7.87
C ASP A 300 9.11 16.47 -8.07
N ALA A 301 8.03 15.82 -7.64
CA ALA A 301 6.68 16.38 -7.74
C ALA A 301 6.51 17.61 -6.83
N LEU A 302 7.06 17.57 -5.60
CA LEU A 302 7.05 18.73 -4.71
C LEU A 302 7.83 19.90 -5.30
N TYR A 303 8.99 19.64 -5.92
CA TYR A 303 9.77 20.65 -6.63
C TYR A 303 8.93 21.28 -7.76
N SER A 304 8.29 20.46 -8.60
CA SER A 304 7.43 20.96 -9.68
C SER A 304 6.26 21.79 -9.13
N LEU A 305 5.56 21.33 -8.10
CA LEU A 305 4.47 22.10 -7.48
C LEU A 305 4.93 23.46 -6.96
N THR A 306 6.08 23.52 -6.28
CA THR A 306 6.54 24.75 -5.64
C THR A 306 7.28 25.70 -6.58
N GLN A 307 8.15 25.17 -7.45
CA GLN A 307 9.04 26.00 -8.29
C GLN A 307 8.44 26.29 -9.67
N GLU A 308 7.66 25.37 -10.24
CA GLU A 308 7.09 25.55 -11.58
C GLU A 308 5.64 26.05 -11.52
N HIS A 309 4.87 25.61 -10.53
CA HIS A 309 3.45 25.96 -10.37
C HIS A 309 3.18 27.00 -9.29
N GLY A 310 4.19 27.41 -8.51
CA GLY A 310 4.07 28.48 -7.52
C GLY A 310 3.15 28.13 -6.33
N VAL A 311 3.05 26.85 -5.99
CA VAL A 311 2.22 26.39 -4.85
C VAL A 311 2.77 26.91 -3.53
N GLU A 312 1.91 27.47 -2.68
CA GLU A 312 2.26 27.95 -1.35
C GLU A 312 2.15 26.81 -0.32
N LEU A 313 3.32 26.33 0.13
CA LEU A 313 3.38 25.38 1.24
C LEU A 313 3.06 26.06 2.57
N ARG A 314 2.23 25.43 3.39
CA ARG A 314 1.84 25.91 4.72
C ARG A 314 2.01 24.78 5.75
N ALA A 315 2.73 25.06 6.83
CA ALA A 315 2.69 24.19 8.01
C ALA A 315 1.38 24.43 8.76
N PHE A 316 0.76 23.36 9.25
CA PHE A 316 -0.27 23.53 10.27
C PHE A 316 0.34 24.14 11.54
N PRO A 317 -0.32 25.12 12.19
CA PRO A 317 0.13 25.64 13.48
C PRO A 317 0.24 24.55 14.55
N ASP A 318 1.19 24.68 15.47
CA ASP A 318 1.45 23.69 16.51
C ASP A 318 0.25 23.46 17.44
N ASP A 319 -0.51 24.50 17.76
CA ASP A 319 -1.74 24.42 18.56
C ASP A 319 -2.86 23.66 17.84
N VAL A 320 -2.98 23.85 16.52
CA VAL A 320 -3.91 23.07 15.69
C VAL A 320 -3.51 21.59 15.70
N LEU A 321 -2.23 21.28 15.47
CA LEU A 321 -1.72 19.90 15.51
C LEU A 321 -1.90 19.27 16.91
N ALA A 322 -1.67 20.03 17.97
CA ALA A 322 -1.84 19.54 19.34
C ALA A 322 -3.31 19.15 19.63
N GLU A 323 -4.26 19.99 19.21
CA GLU A 323 -5.69 19.69 19.39
C GLU A 323 -6.15 18.53 18.52
N LEU A 324 -5.77 18.49 17.23
CA LEU A 324 -6.05 17.37 16.35
C LEU A 324 -5.51 16.05 16.91
N LYS A 325 -4.30 16.08 17.49
CA LYS A 325 -3.69 14.91 18.12
C LYS A 325 -4.49 14.45 19.34
N ARG A 326 -4.85 15.38 20.24
CA ARG A 326 -5.64 15.08 21.44
C ARG A 326 -6.95 14.40 21.07
N VAL A 327 -7.71 15.01 20.14
CA VAL A 327 -9.01 14.50 19.65
C VAL A 327 -8.83 13.15 18.94
N SER A 328 -7.73 12.96 18.23
CA SER A 328 -7.43 11.67 17.54
C SER A 328 -7.31 10.53 18.53
N PHE A 329 -6.51 10.70 19.59
CA PHE A 329 -6.31 9.62 20.56
C PHE A 329 -7.58 9.34 21.40
N GLU A 330 -8.37 10.36 21.74
CA GLU A 330 -9.68 10.17 22.36
C GLU A 330 -10.61 9.35 21.47
N MET A 331 -10.71 9.71 20.19
CA MET A 331 -11.53 8.99 19.22
C MET A 331 -11.07 7.52 19.06
N LEU A 332 -9.75 7.28 18.98
CA LEU A 332 -9.21 5.92 18.84
C LEU A 332 -9.52 5.04 20.07
N GLU A 333 -9.43 5.57 21.28
CA GLU A 333 -9.81 4.84 22.51
C GLU A 333 -11.32 4.50 22.50
N GLU A 334 -12.19 5.43 22.08
CA GLU A 334 -13.62 5.18 21.96
C GLU A 334 -13.94 4.12 20.92
N LYS A 335 -13.26 4.15 19.74
CA LYS A 335 -13.44 3.13 18.70
C LYS A 335 -12.99 1.76 19.17
N ALA A 336 -11.89 1.70 19.88
CA ALA A 336 -11.37 0.48 20.48
C ALA A 336 -12.32 -0.11 21.54
N ALA A 337 -12.98 0.74 22.30
CA ALA A 337 -13.94 0.31 23.33
C ALA A 337 -15.29 -0.16 22.74
N ALA A 338 -15.64 0.29 21.53
CA ALA A 338 -16.92 0.01 20.90
C ALA A 338 -17.00 -1.35 20.19
N ASP A 339 -15.86 -1.95 19.84
CA ASP A 339 -15.76 -3.19 19.06
C ASP A 339 -14.57 -4.03 19.54
N GLU A 340 -14.78 -5.33 19.82
CA GLU A 340 -13.77 -6.21 20.39
C GLU A 340 -12.53 -6.33 19.49
N MET A 341 -12.73 -6.52 18.18
CA MET A 341 -11.63 -6.63 17.23
C MET A 341 -10.86 -5.30 17.14
N SER A 342 -11.54 -4.18 17.06
CA SER A 342 -10.94 -2.84 17.10
C SER A 342 -10.12 -2.63 18.37
N GLY A 343 -10.61 -3.11 19.52
CA GLY A 343 -9.90 -3.05 20.80
C GLY A 343 -8.59 -3.83 20.79
N ARG A 344 -8.61 -5.06 20.27
CA ARG A 344 -7.42 -5.92 20.14
C ARG A 344 -6.39 -5.32 19.17
N VAL A 345 -6.85 -4.84 18.02
CA VAL A 345 -6.00 -4.22 17.01
C VAL A 345 -5.35 -2.95 17.55
N TRP A 346 -6.14 -2.05 18.17
CA TRP A 346 -5.61 -0.83 18.76
C TRP A 346 -4.62 -1.09 19.87
N ALA A 347 -4.89 -2.04 20.77
CA ALA A 347 -3.96 -2.41 21.84
C ALA A 347 -2.61 -2.89 21.31
N SER A 348 -2.61 -3.71 20.25
CA SER A 348 -1.40 -4.18 19.57
C SER A 348 -0.64 -3.02 18.93
N LEU A 349 -1.32 -2.22 18.09
CA LEU A 349 -0.75 -1.08 17.36
C LEU A 349 -0.18 -0.04 18.33
N LYS A 350 -0.94 0.33 19.37
CA LYS A 350 -0.53 1.29 20.42
C LYS A 350 0.73 0.83 21.17
N THR A 351 0.77 -0.46 21.52
CA THR A 351 1.95 -1.06 22.15
C THR A 351 3.16 -1.02 21.23
N TYR A 352 2.97 -1.33 19.95
CA TYR A 352 4.05 -1.26 18.97
C TYR A 352 4.54 0.18 18.78
N LEU A 353 3.63 1.14 18.61
CA LEU A 353 3.95 2.58 18.49
C LEU A 353 4.80 3.07 19.67
N GLN A 354 4.44 2.69 20.91
CA GLN A 354 5.20 3.07 22.09
C GLN A 354 6.63 2.52 22.09
N ARG A 355 6.85 1.34 21.52
CA ARG A 355 8.17 0.69 21.45
C ARG A 355 9.02 1.19 20.29
N VAL A 356 8.44 1.45 19.12
CA VAL A 356 9.19 1.87 17.93
C VAL A 356 9.58 3.34 17.97
N LYS A 357 8.72 4.21 18.50
CA LYS A 357 8.92 5.66 18.52
C LYS A 357 10.28 6.11 19.12
N PRO A 358 10.75 5.61 20.29
CA PRO A 358 12.07 5.97 20.79
C PRO A 358 13.21 5.56 19.85
N SER A 359 13.10 4.40 19.20
CA SER A 359 14.10 3.93 18.24
C SER A 359 14.15 4.81 16.99
N THR A 360 12.99 5.17 16.44
CA THR A 360 12.89 6.10 15.32
C THR A 360 13.48 7.46 15.65
N ALA A 361 13.18 7.98 16.84
CA ALA A 361 13.64 9.30 17.29
C ALA A 361 15.17 9.40 17.37
N VAL A 362 15.85 8.38 17.92
CA VAL A 362 17.33 8.38 18.05
C VAL A 362 18.05 7.84 16.82
N GLY A 363 17.34 7.17 15.93
CA GLY A 363 17.86 6.61 14.68
C GLY A 363 17.58 7.51 13.49
N SER A 364 16.59 7.10 12.67
CA SER A 364 16.31 7.73 11.37
C SER A 364 15.94 9.20 11.49
N GLN A 365 15.10 9.59 12.46
CA GLN A 365 14.70 10.99 12.63
C GLN A 365 15.89 11.88 12.98
N TYR A 366 16.67 11.48 13.98
CA TYR A 366 17.86 12.26 14.38
C TYR A 366 18.85 12.42 13.21
N PHE A 367 19.05 11.35 12.44
CA PHE A 367 19.92 11.40 11.24
C PHE A 367 19.36 12.35 10.16
N ILE A 368 18.04 12.29 9.89
CA ILE A 368 17.40 13.14 8.89
C ILE A 368 17.54 14.62 9.26
N ASP A 369 17.37 14.96 10.53
CA ASP A 369 17.46 16.35 11.02
C ASP A 369 18.89 16.91 10.98
N HIS A 370 19.91 16.07 10.74
CA HIS A 370 21.35 16.45 10.77
C HIS A 370 22.12 16.17 9.48
N ARG A 371 21.44 15.71 8.41
CA ARG A 371 22.06 15.49 7.08
C ARG A 371 22.03 16.69 6.16
#